data_2dc59d5ead26910687542270177dd251
#
_entry.id   2dc59d5ead26910687542270177dd251
#
_cell.length_a   1.000
_cell.length_b   1.000
_cell.length_c   1.000
_cell.angle_alpha   90.00
_cell.angle_beta   90.00
_cell.angle_gamma   90.00
#
_symmetry.space_group_name_H-M   'P 1'
#
loop_
_entity.id
_entity.type
_entity.pdbx_description
1 polymer ?
#
loop_
_entity_poly.entity_id
_entity_poly.type
_entity_poly.pdbx_seq_one_letter_code
_entity_poly.pdbx_strand_id
1 'polypeptide(L)'
;MRILFTVVVSCLVIASRVRCAESLSRREITADALRENPRLQAAHARWEMIKERIPQAKAWDDPMVGVDVERHGTTHFDTFSDNEWMISQALPLSGKNRARGRTAEAEALTAFEEVRRLELEVVKEVRTALARLAGAYEQLEINARNQELLGQLTEISRTKYESGTRSQADVLIAQTDLARLSETKALLQREVSDAQTQLNILMNRPASARLDNPPGLVFTPISWSQEKLEAFALANRPEVIKAQRQIEGEKARLQLARRQWFPDPRFRVEAREFRESGRIQEYDTGVFFEVPWGNFRKYSAGVAETKKGLEAVQDEYDAVRTEVGGLVRDQLKRIETAADNYRLFSQSIVPLARQTVEATRSSYESDQTSFLELMTARRIQQDADSAQLKHLIDHEIAVAELDAIIGRRAPFNQPGEEK
;
A
#
# COMPACT_ATOMS: atom_id res chain seq x y z
N MET A 1 47.19 54.02 1.97
CA MET A 1 45.79 54.06 2.33
C MET A 1 45.35 52.59 2.42
N ARG A 2 45.18 52.10 3.65
CA ARG A 2 45.04 50.69 4.03
C ARG A 2 43.57 50.28 3.93
N ILE A 3 43.30 49.22 3.17
CA ILE A 3 41.98 48.59 3.13
C ILE A 3 42.10 47.31 3.96
N LEU A 4 41.39 47.26 5.09
CA LEU A 4 41.27 46.12 5.99
C LEU A 4 40.26 45.14 5.36
N PHE A 5 40.70 43.91 5.08
CA PHE A 5 39.83 42.76 4.75
C PHE A 5 39.42 42.05 6.04
N THR A 6 38.17 42.17 6.42
CA THR A 6 37.60 41.44 7.56
C THR A 6 36.99 40.15 7.02
N VAL A 7 37.64 39.01 7.26
CA VAL A 7 37.11 37.68 6.97
C VAL A 7 36.19 37.27 8.13
N VAL A 8 34.89 37.23 7.85
CA VAL A 8 33.90 36.65 8.76
C VAL A 8 33.86 35.16 8.49
N VAL A 9 34.49 34.40 9.39
CA VAL A 9 34.38 32.92 9.46
C VAL A 9 33.03 32.59 10.08
N SER A 10 32.06 32.19 9.25
CA SER A 10 30.75 31.69 9.68
C SER A 10 30.92 30.22 10.09
N CYS A 11 31.11 29.98 11.39
CA CYS A 11 31.02 28.64 11.96
C CYS A 11 29.58 28.13 11.87
N LEU A 12 29.30 27.31 10.87
CA LEU A 12 28.07 26.53 10.81
C LEU A 12 28.16 25.41 11.87
N VAL A 13 27.61 25.66 13.04
CA VAL A 13 27.40 24.65 14.07
C VAL A 13 26.31 23.71 13.55
N ILE A 14 26.73 22.61 12.94
CA ILE A 14 25.84 21.46 12.70
C ILE A 14 25.54 20.87 14.08
N ALA A 15 24.47 21.32 14.70
CA ALA A 15 23.89 20.67 15.85
C ALA A 15 23.32 19.33 15.39
N SER A 16 24.18 18.30 15.39
CA SER A 16 23.71 16.91 15.40
C SER A 16 22.86 16.74 16.66
N ARG A 17 21.54 16.81 16.49
CA ARG A 17 20.60 16.38 17.53
C ARG A 17 20.91 14.93 17.83
N VAL A 18 21.67 14.67 18.88
CA VAL A 18 21.70 13.39 19.56
C VAL A 18 20.27 13.18 20.05
N ARG A 19 19.44 12.50 19.25
CA ARG A 19 18.17 11.98 19.70
C ARG A 19 18.52 10.97 20.80
N CYS A 20 18.22 11.32 22.02
CA CYS A 20 18.08 10.37 23.11
C CYS A 20 17.17 9.25 22.61
N ALA A 21 17.50 7.99 22.90
CA ALA A 21 16.75 6.82 22.47
C ALA A 21 15.30 6.90 22.98
N GLU A 22 14.44 7.60 22.23
CA GLU A 22 12.99 7.54 22.36
C GLU A 22 12.55 6.25 21.68
N SER A 23 11.88 5.37 22.42
CA SER A 23 11.28 4.15 21.88
C SER A 23 10.49 4.50 20.60
N LEU A 24 10.85 3.91 19.48
CA LEU A 24 10.22 4.16 18.17
C LEU A 24 8.70 4.03 18.28
N SER A 25 8.00 5.17 18.21
CA SER A 25 6.55 5.17 18.21
C SER A 25 6.04 4.51 16.91
N ARG A 26 5.10 3.56 17.04
CA ARG A 26 4.41 2.95 15.87
C ARG A 26 3.88 4.01 14.91
N ARG A 27 3.43 5.17 15.44
CA ARG A 27 2.90 6.29 14.66
C ARG A 27 3.98 6.98 13.82
N GLU A 28 5.16 7.19 14.38
CA GLU A 28 6.27 7.85 13.69
C GLU A 28 6.78 7.00 12.51
N ILE A 29 6.99 5.70 12.74
CA ILE A 29 7.40 4.76 11.67
C ILE A 29 6.35 4.75 10.54
N THR A 30 5.07 4.69 10.89
CA THR A 30 3.99 4.69 9.89
C THR A 30 3.94 6.01 9.12
N ALA A 31 4.09 7.15 9.82
CA ALA A 31 4.12 8.46 9.19
C ALA A 31 5.34 8.65 8.28
N ASP A 32 6.52 8.19 8.71
CA ASP A 32 7.73 8.24 7.89
C ASP A 32 7.61 7.35 6.65
N ALA A 33 7.07 6.13 6.80
CA ALA A 33 6.83 5.24 5.67
C ALA A 33 5.84 5.86 4.67
N LEU A 34 4.74 6.48 5.13
CA LEU A 34 3.77 7.14 4.25
C LEU A 34 4.37 8.35 3.52
N ARG A 35 5.32 9.05 4.14
CA ARG A 35 5.94 10.24 3.55
C ARG A 35 7.06 9.89 2.57
N GLU A 36 7.91 8.93 2.93
CA GLU A 36 9.17 8.68 2.25
C GLU A 36 9.13 7.47 1.29
N ASN A 37 8.05 6.67 1.31
CA ASN A 37 7.98 5.45 0.52
C ASN A 37 7.97 5.73 -0.98
N PRO A 38 8.95 5.23 -1.76
CA PRO A 38 9.06 5.52 -3.19
C PRO A 38 7.87 5.01 -4.02
N ARG A 39 7.22 3.90 -3.59
CA ARG A 39 6.02 3.37 -4.25
C ARG A 39 4.86 4.35 -4.16
N LEU A 40 4.69 5.00 -2.99
CA LEU A 40 3.67 6.03 -2.78
C LEU A 40 3.97 7.30 -3.56
N GLN A 41 5.22 7.77 -3.54
CA GLN A 41 5.63 8.95 -4.32
C GLN A 41 5.38 8.73 -5.82
N ALA A 42 5.72 7.55 -6.33
CA ALA A 42 5.44 7.20 -7.73
C ALA A 42 3.93 7.14 -8.03
N ALA A 43 3.10 6.64 -7.11
CA ALA A 43 1.65 6.60 -7.28
C ALA A 43 1.04 8.01 -7.25
N HIS A 44 1.49 8.88 -6.37
CA HIS A 44 1.09 10.29 -6.34
C HIS A 44 1.46 11.01 -7.65
N ALA A 45 2.69 10.83 -8.14
CA ALA A 45 3.12 11.42 -9.41
C ALA A 45 2.27 10.92 -10.60
N ARG A 46 1.88 9.63 -10.62
CA ARG A 46 0.99 9.08 -11.64
C ARG A 46 -0.42 9.65 -11.54
N TRP A 47 -0.96 9.83 -10.34
CA TRP A 47 -2.24 10.48 -10.15
C TRP A 47 -2.21 11.93 -10.63
N GLU A 48 -1.17 12.70 -10.27
CA GLU A 48 -0.97 14.08 -10.76
C GLU A 48 -0.88 14.14 -12.29
N MET A 49 -0.14 13.23 -12.91
CA MET A 49 -0.07 13.10 -14.37
C MET A 49 -1.46 12.88 -15.00
N ILE A 50 -2.31 12.02 -14.40
CA ILE A 50 -3.66 11.77 -14.90
C ILE A 50 -4.55 13.01 -14.69
N LYS A 51 -4.40 13.70 -13.59
CA LYS A 51 -5.13 14.95 -13.28
C LYS A 51 -4.86 16.04 -14.33
N GLU A 52 -3.62 16.14 -14.83
CA GLU A 52 -3.27 17.08 -15.89
C GLU A 52 -3.90 16.76 -17.27
N ARG A 53 -4.54 15.59 -17.43
CA ARG A 53 -5.37 15.30 -18.61
C ARG A 53 -6.71 16.01 -18.58
N ILE A 54 -7.20 16.46 -17.42
CA ILE A 54 -8.50 17.14 -17.29
C ILE A 54 -8.55 18.43 -18.08
N PRO A 55 -7.60 19.38 -17.90
CA PRO A 55 -7.60 20.61 -18.72
C PRO A 55 -7.42 20.31 -20.21
N GLN A 56 -6.59 19.32 -20.59
CA GLN A 56 -6.41 18.92 -21.98
C GLN A 56 -7.73 18.38 -22.60
N ALA A 57 -8.49 17.54 -21.86
CA ALA A 57 -9.75 16.99 -22.31
C ALA A 57 -10.86 18.06 -22.43
N LYS A 58 -10.76 19.16 -21.69
CA LYS A 58 -11.69 20.31 -21.74
C LYS A 58 -11.29 21.37 -22.76
N ALA A 59 -10.04 21.37 -23.21
CA ALA A 59 -9.54 22.34 -24.14
C ALA A 59 -10.27 22.29 -25.49
N TRP A 60 -10.29 23.41 -26.17
CA TRP A 60 -10.70 23.45 -27.57
C TRP A 60 -9.61 22.86 -28.44
N ASP A 61 -10.00 22.32 -29.60
CA ASP A 61 -9.04 21.90 -30.61
C ASP A 61 -8.21 23.11 -31.07
N ASP A 62 -6.96 22.89 -31.42
CA ASP A 62 -6.08 23.98 -31.87
C ASP A 62 -6.58 24.63 -33.15
N PRO A 63 -6.38 25.95 -33.33
CA PRO A 63 -6.69 26.60 -34.60
C PRO A 63 -5.75 26.06 -35.67
N MET A 64 -6.34 25.72 -36.83
CA MET A 64 -5.58 25.29 -38.01
C MET A 64 -5.26 26.49 -38.87
N VAL A 65 -3.99 26.68 -39.18
CA VAL A 65 -3.51 27.71 -40.12
C VAL A 65 -2.95 26.99 -41.34
N GLY A 66 -3.33 27.42 -42.51
CA GLY A 66 -2.88 26.84 -43.77
C GLY A 66 -2.59 27.89 -44.84
N VAL A 67 -1.83 27.50 -45.83
CA VAL A 67 -1.61 28.26 -47.06
C VAL A 67 -1.84 27.30 -48.23
N ASP A 68 -2.81 27.62 -49.07
CA ASP A 68 -3.01 26.96 -50.36
C ASP A 68 -2.40 27.79 -51.48
N VAL A 69 -1.70 27.12 -52.40
CA VAL A 69 -1.09 27.76 -53.54
C VAL A 69 -1.80 27.25 -54.80
N GLU A 70 -2.61 28.15 -55.36
CA GLU A 70 -3.34 27.81 -56.58
C GLU A 70 -2.41 27.88 -57.81
N ARG A 71 -2.56 26.93 -58.72
CA ARG A 71 -1.77 26.81 -59.95
C ARG A 71 -2.69 26.63 -61.14
N HIS A 72 -2.55 27.56 -62.10
CA HIS A 72 -3.30 27.45 -63.34
C HIS A 72 -2.42 26.87 -64.45
N GLY A 73 -2.77 25.67 -64.90
CA GLY A 73 -2.31 25.15 -66.18
C GLY A 73 -0.90 24.54 -66.24
N THR A 74 -0.13 24.47 -65.16
CA THR A 74 1.21 23.85 -65.17
C THR A 74 1.49 22.98 -63.99
N THR A 75 2.36 21.96 -64.15
CA THR A 75 2.85 21.11 -63.07
C THR A 75 4.16 21.61 -62.45
N HIS A 76 4.69 22.75 -62.88
CA HIS A 76 5.92 23.33 -62.35
C HIS A 76 5.65 24.08 -61.01
N PHE A 77 6.54 23.87 -60.04
CA PHE A 77 6.39 24.39 -58.68
C PHE A 77 6.70 25.92 -58.57
N ASP A 78 7.27 26.50 -59.57
CA ASP A 78 7.64 27.91 -59.64
C ASP A 78 6.55 28.82 -60.25
N THR A 79 5.49 28.25 -60.80
CA THR A 79 4.38 28.99 -61.36
C THR A 79 3.14 28.85 -60.52
N PHE A 80 2.91 29.78 -59.60
CA PHE A 80 1.64 29.90 -58.87
C PHE A 80 0.93 31.18 -59.32
N SER A 81 -0.41 31.12 -59.29
CA SER A 81 -1.20 32.28 -59.61
C SER A 81 -1.56 33.08 -58.37
N ASP A 82 -2.04 32.40 -57.33
CA ASP A 82 -2.54 33.04 -56.11
C ASP A 82 -2.15 32.24 -54.88
N ASN A 83 -2.01 32.94 -53.71
CA ASN A 83 -1.85 32.34 -52.42
C ASN A 83 -3.12 32.55 -51.64
N GLU A 84 -3.62 31.46 -50.99
CA GLU A 84 -4.80 31.48 -50.15
C GLU A 84 -4.42 31.16 -48.71
N TRP A 85 -4.50 32.16 -47.84
CA TRP A 85 -4.20 32.03 -46.43
C TRP A 85 -5.47 31.67 -45.68
N MET A 86 -5.43 30.61 -44.90
CA MET A 86 -6.59 30.10 -44.19
C MET A 86 -6.31 30.03 -42.69
N ILE A 87 -7.29 30.45 -41.89
CA ILE A 87 -7.40 30.10 -40.47
C ILE A 87 -8.75 29.46 -40.20
N SER A 88 -8.74 28.34 -39.51
CA SER A 88 -9.99 27.69 -39.11
C SER A 88 -9.96 27.24 -37.68
N GLN A 89 -11.10 27.35 -36.98
CA GLN A 89 -11.31 26.93 -35.60
C GLN A 89 -12.59 26.12 -35.45
N ALA A 90 -12.48 24.93 -34.88
CA ALA A 90 -13.63 24.17 -34.44
C ALA A 90 -14.17 24.72 -33.10
N LEU A 91 -15.48 24.95 -33.03
CA LEU A 91 -16.15 25.40 -31.81
C LEU A 91 -16.96 24.23 -31.21
N PRO A 92 -16.56 23.69 -30.05
CA PRO A 92 -17.20 22.50 -29.44
C PRO A 92 -18.52 22.86 -28.75
N LEU A 93 -19.49 23.34 -29.51
CA LEU A 93 -20.82 23.76 -29.01
C LEU A 93 -21.71 22.59 -28.61
N SER A 94 -21.44 21.38 -29.13
CA SER A 94 -22.18 20.16 -28.78
C SER A 94 -21.95 19.71 -27.34
N GLY A 95 -20.98 20.31 -26.62
CA GLY A 95 -20.60 19.96 -25.27
C GLY A 95 -19.80 18.66 -25.16
N LYS A 96 -19.17 18.21 -26.26
CA LYS A 96 -18.24 17.05 -26.28
C LYS A 96 -17.07 17.24 -25.32
N ASN A 97 -16.44 18.42 -25.32
CA ASN A 97 -15.30 18.72 -24.45
C ASN A 97 -15.68 18.67 -22.97
N ARG A 98 -16.89 19.11 -22.62
CA ARG A 98 -17.40 18.95 -21.24
C ARG A 98 -17.59 17.47 -20.86
N ALA A 99 -18.05 16.63 -21.80
CA ALA A 99 -18.20 15.19 -21.56
C ALA A 99 -16.83 14.50 -21.48
N ARG A 100 -15.85 14.84 -22.36
CA ARG A 100 -14.46 14.39 -22.29
C ARG A 100 -13.83 14.77 -20.94
N GLY A 101 -14.01 16.03 -20.50
CA GLY A 101 -13.53 16.49 -19.20
C GLY A 101 -14.09 15.69 -18.01
N ARG A 102 -15.38 15.35 -18.02
CA ARG A 102 -15.99 14.48 -16.99
C ARG A 102 -15.43 13.07 -16.98
N THR A 103 -15.13 12.52 -18.15
CA THR A 103 -14.45 11.21 -18.24
C THR A 103 -13.07 11.29 -17.62
N ALA A 104 -12.28 12.30 -17.98
CA ALA A 104 -10.95 12.51 -17.43
C ALA A 104 -10.98 12.79 -15.91
N GLU A 105 -11.99 13.50 -15.39
CA GLU A 105 -12.22 13.70 -13.96
C GLU A 105 -12.47 12.37 -13.24
N ALA A 106 -13.33 11.50 -13.79
CA ALA A 106 -13.60 10.19 -13.21
C ALA A 106 -12.34 9.29 -13.23
N GLU A 107 -11.54 9.35 -14.31
CA GLU A 107 -10.26 8.64 -14.39
C GLU A 107 -9.26 9.14 -13.34
N ALA A 108 -9.18 10.46 -13.11
CA ALA A 108 -8.31 11.03 -12.08
C ALA A 108 -8.75 10.64 -10.65
N LEU A 109 -10.07 10.60 -10.38
CA LEU A 109 -10.60 10.12 -9.11
C LEU A 109 -10.36 8.62 -8.91
N THR A 110 -10.47 7.82 -9.96
CA THR A 110 -10.13 6.39 -9.94
C THR A 110 -8.65 6.17 -9.61
N ALA A 111 -7.76 6.97 -10.20
CA ALA A 111 -6.33 6.93 -9.92
C ALA A 111 -6.00 7.39 -8.48
N PHE A 112 -6.77 8.31 -7.92
CA PHE A 112 -6.63 8.73 -6.52
C PHE A 112 -7.00 7.61 -5.55
N GLU A 113 -8.04 6.83 -5.83
CA GLU A 113 -8.38 5.67 -4.99
C GLU A 113 -7.28 4.58 -5.03
N GLU A 114 -6.55 4.48 -6.14
CA GLU A 114 -5.38 3.59 -6.22
C GLU A 114 -4.23 4.07 -5.31
N VAL A 115 -4.02 5.38 -5.17
CA VAL A 115 -3.09 5.94 -4.17
C VAL A 115 -3.53 5.57 -2.76
N ARG A 116 -4.82 5.75 -2.43
CA ARG A 116 -5.37 5.38 -1.11
C ARG A 116 -5.23 3.89 -0.80
N ARG A 117 -5.45 3.03 -1.79
CA ARG A 117 -5.24 1.58 -1.66
C ARG A 117 -3.79 1.28 -1.29
N LEU A 118 -2.84 1.91 -1.99
CA LEU A 118 -1.42 1.72 -1.74
C LEU A 118 -0.98 2.27 -0.38
N GLU A 119 -1.56 3.38 0.10
CA GLU A 119 -1.32 3.89 1.45
C GLU A 119 -1.75 2.87 2.52
N LEU A 120 -2.93 2.24 2.37
CA LEU A 120 -3.39 1.19 3.28
C LEU A 120 -2.50 -0.04 3.23
N GLU A 121 -2.01 -0.41 2.05
CA GLU A 121 -1.06 -1.52 1.89
C GLU A 121 0.25 -1.24 2.61
N VAL A 122 0.82 -0.04 2.47
CA VAL A 122 2.05 0.37 3.17
C VAL A 122 1.84 0.37 4.69
N VAL A 123 0.71 0.88 5.18
CA VAL A 123 0.37 0.85 6.62
C VAL A 123 0.29 -0.59 7.13
N LYS A 124 -0.38 -1.48 6.39
CA LYS A 124 -0.44 -2.91 6.70
C LYS A 124 0.96 -3.54 6.74
N GLU A 125 1.78 -3.30 5.71
CA GLU A 125 3.15 -3.83 5.64
C GLU A 125 4.00 -3.35 6.82
N VAL A 126 3.94 -2.07 7.19
CA VAL A 126 4.64 -1.51 8.36
C VAL A 126 4.19 -2.18 9.64
N ARG A 127 2.88 -2.30 9.87
CA ARG A 127 2.34 -2.93 11.09
C ARG A 127 2.70 -4.41 11.18
N THR A 128 2.65 -5.13 10.07
CA THR A 128 3.08 -6.54 9.99
C THR A 128 4.57 -6.69 10.31
N ALA A 129 5.41 -5.84 9.73
CA ALA A 129 6.85 -5.87 9.98
C ALA A 129 7.19 -5.49 11.44
N LEU A 130 6.48 -4.52 12.02
CA LEU A 130 6.61 -4.17 13.45
C LEU A 130 6.18 -5.30 14.38
N ALA A 131 5.07 -5.98 14.07
CA ALA A 131 4.61 -7.12 14.86
C ALA A 131 5.63 -8.27 14.82
N ARG A 132 6.20 -8.57 13.66
CA ARG A 132 7.27 -9.57 13.50
C ARG A 132 8.54 -9.16 14.25
N LEU A 133 8.95 -7.90 14.15
CA LEU A 133 10.14 -7.39 14.84
C LEU A 133 9.99 -7.50 16.35
N ALA A 134 8.86 -7.04 16.90
CA ALA A 134 8.57 -7.16 18.33
C ALA A 134 8.53 -8.61 18.78
N GLY A 135 7.86 -9.48 18.01
CA GLY A 135 7.79 -10.91 18.28
C GLY A 135 9.16 -11.59 18.26
N ALA A 136 10.04 -11.25 17.30
CA ALA A 136 11.40 -11.79 17.23
C ALA A 136 12.25 -11.37 18.46
N TYR A 137 12.12 -10.14 18.93
CA TYR A 137 12.78 -9.72 20.18
C TYR A 137 12.23 -10.47 21.40
N GLU A 138 10.92 -10.60 21.56
CA GLU A 138 10.31 -11.36 22.65
C GLU A 138 10.73 -12.84 22.60
N GLN A 139 10.81 -13.43 21.40
CA GLN A 139 11.30 -14.81 21.22
C GLN A 139 12.79 -14.95 21.58
N LEU A 140 13.63 -13.93 21.32
CA LEU A 140 15.02 -13.92 21.78
C LEU A 140 15.11 -13.90 23.31
N GLU A 141 14.24 -13.16 24.00
CA GLU A 141 14.19 -13.16 25.46
C GLU A 141 13.72 -14.52 26.03
N ILE A 142 12.71 -15.15 25.40
CA ILE A 142 12.29 -16.52 25.76
C ILE A 142 13.47 -17.49 25.59
N ASN A 143 14.17 -17.42 24.45
CA ASN A 143 15.32 -18.26 24.17
C ASN A 143 16.44 -18.03 25.19
N ALA A 144 16.75 -16.79 25.57
CA ALA A 144 17.76 -16.46 26.53
C ALA A 144 17.44 -17.05 27.93
N ARG A 145 16.18 -16.90 28.39
CA ARG A 145 15.72 -17.54 29.65
C ARG A 145 15.84 -19.07 29.60
N ASN A 146 15.52 -19.65 28.44
CA ASN A 146 15.66 -21.09 28.24
C ASN A 146 17.12 -21.56 28.23
N GLN A 147 18.04 -20.78 27.66
CA GLN A 147 19.49 -21.08 27.71
C GLN A 147 20.02 -21.04 29.15
N GLU A 148 19.62 -20.03 29.93
CA GLU A 148 20.02 -19.89 31.33
C GLU A 148 19.55 -21.07 32.16
N LEU A 149 18.26 -21.42 32.09
CA LEU A 149 17.70 -22.56 32.81
C LEU A 149 18.37 -23.89 32.42
N LEU A 150 18.61 -24.10 31.13
CA LEU A 150 19.27 -25.31 30.65
C LEU A 150 20.74 -25.38 31.07
N GLY A 151 21.42 -24.22 31.14
CA GLY A 151 22.76 -24.12 31.72
C GLY A 151 22.79 -24.60 33.17
N GLN A 152 21.85 -24.16 34.00
CA GLN A 152 21.70 -24.61 35.40
C GLN A 152 21.44 -26.12 35.47
N LEU A 153 20.56 -26.65 34.65
CA LEU A 153 20.25 -28.10 34.61
C LEU A 153 21.47 -28.93 34.14
N THR A 154 22.29 -28.38 33.23
CA THR A 154 23.52 -29.04 32.77
C THR A 154 24.53 -29.18 33.93
N GLU A 155 24.69 -28.12 34.75
CA GLU A 155 25.58 -28.19 35.92
C GLU A 155 25.08 -29.17 37.01
N ILE A 156 23.76 -29.21 37.25
CA ILE A 156 23.13 -30.20 38.15
C ILE A 156 23.41 -31.63 37.66
N SER A 157 23.17 -31.86 36.36
CA SER A 157 23.42 -33.19 35.78
C SER A 157 24.88 -33.61 35.83
N ARG A 158 25.79 -32.64 35.61
CA ARG A 158 27.24 -32.85 35.73
C ARG A 158 27.66 -33.25 37.15
N THR A 159 27.19 -32.50 38.18
CA THR A 159 27.44 -32.79 39.57
C THR A 159 26.94 -34.19 39.98
N LYS A 160 25.73 -34.57 39.51
CA LYS A 160 25.17 -35.91 39.75
C LYS A 160 25.93 -37.03 39.03
N TYR A 161 26.48 -36.75 37.84
CA TYR A 161 27.37 -37.69 37.14
C TYR A 161 28.72 -37.87 37.89
N GLU A 162 29.33 -36.77 38.31
CA GLU A 162 30.60 -36.78 39.07
C GLU A 162 30.48 -37.50 40.41
N SER A 163 29.31 -37.44 41.06
CA SER A 163 28.98 -38.19 42.26
C SER A 163 28.57 -39.65 41.99
N GLY A 164 28.53 -40.09 40.74
CA GLY A 164 28.19 -41.46 40.35
C GLY A 164 26.71 -41.81 40.48
N THR A 165 25.81 -40.82 40.70
CA THR A 165 24.38 -41.05 40.92
C THR A 165 23.58 -41.07 39.60
N ARG A 166 24.13 -40.48 38.52
CA ARG A 166 23.45 -40.39 37.21
C ARG A 166 24.41 -40.69 36.05
N SER A 167 23.79 -40.90 34.85
CA SER A 167 24.49 -41.27 33.64
C SER A 167 25.17 -40.06 32.95
N GLN A 168 26.29 -40.32 32.28
CA GLN A 168 26.92 -39.33 31.36
C GLN A 168 25.96 -38.93 30.24
N ALA A 169 25.00 -39.81 29.87
CA ALA A 169 23.99 -39.51 28.84
C ALA A 169 23.17 -38.26 29.20
N ASP A 170 22.83 -38.04 30.47
CA ASP A 170 22.06 -36.90 30.93
C ASP A 170 22.78 -35.59 30.64
N VAL A 171 24.13 -35.52 30.88
CA VAL A 171 24.96 -34.37 30.59
C VAL A 171 25.02 -34.11 29.06
N LEU A 172 25.19 -35.16 28.25
CA LEU A 172 25.29 -35.05 26.80
C LEU A 172 23.96 -34.57 26.18
N ILE A 173 22.82 -35.04 26.70
CA ILE A 173 21.48 -34.58 26.28
C ILE A 173 21.33 -33.07 26.59
N ALA A 174 21.69 -32.62 27.80
CA ALA A 174 21.61 -31.24 28.17
C ALA A 174 22.50 -30.33 27.28
N GLN A 175 23.76 -30.74 27.05
CA GLN A 175 24.68 -30.03 26.17
C GLN A 175 24.18 -29.92 24.72
N THR A 176 23.59 -31.02 24.20
CA THR A 176 23.01 -31.04 22.85
C THR A 176 21.84 -30.08 22.72
N ASP A 177 20.94 -30.03 23.71
CA ASP A 177 19.82 -29.10 23.70
C ASP A 177 20.28 -27.64 23.89
N LEU A 178 21.33 -27.38 24.67
CA LEU A 178 21.93 -26.07 24.78
C LEU A 178 22.53 -25.57 23.45
N ALA A 179 23.17 -26.48 22.70
CA ALA A 179 23.66 -26.19 21.36
C ALA A 179 22.52 -25.84 20.39
N ARG A 180 21.38 -26.58 20.45
CA ARG A 180 20.17 -26.27 19.66
C ARG A 180 19.58 -24.91 20.00
N LEU A 181 19.55 -24.52 21.28
CA LEU A 181 19.09 -23.16 21.66
C LEU A 181 20.03 -22.09 21.12
N SER A 182 21.32 -22.37 21.01
CA SER A 182 22.29 -21.42 20.40
C SER A 182 22.09 -21.29 18.88
N GLU A 183 21.75 -22.38 18.18
CA GLU A 183 21.32 -22.32 16.78
C GLU A 183 20.03 -21.50 16.62
N THR A 184 19.01 -21.77 17.46
CA THR A 184 17.75 -21.02 17.47
C THR A 184 17.99 -19.52 17.68
N LYS A 185 18.91 -19.15 18.58
CA LYS A 185 19.29 -17.74 18.79
C LYS A 185 19.80 -17.08 17.51
N ALA A 186 20.65 -17.78 16.74
CA ALA A 186 21.20 -17.25 15.49
C ALA A 186 20.08 -17.06 14.44
N LEU A 187 19.12 -17.99 14.36
CA LEU A 187 17.94 -17.86 13.48
C LEU A 187 17.08 -16.67 13.87
N LEU A 188 16.79 -16.48 15.16
CA LEU A 188 16.00 -15.34 15.66
C LEU A 188 16.70 -14.00 15.44
N GLN A 189 18.02 -13.94 15.59
CA GLN A 189 18.80 -12.73 15.25
C GLN A 189 18.70 -12.38 13.78
N ARG A 190 18.64 -13.39 12.90
CA ARG A 190 18.38 -13.17 11.48
C ARG A 190 16.97 -12.64 11.26
N GLU A 191 15.95 -13.18 11.91
CA GLU A 191 14.56 -12.68 11.80
C GLU A 191 14.44 -11.21 12.22
N VAL A 192 15.14 -10.81 13.30
CA VAL A 192 15.25 -9.39 13.70
C VAL A 192 15.85 -8.56 12.59
N SER A 193 16.98 -9.01 12.00
CA SER A 193 17.64 -8.30 10.91
C SER A 193 16.74 -8.18 9.66
N ASP A 194 16.04 -9.25 9.31
CA ASP A 194 15.13 -9.28 8.15
C ASP A 194 13.95 -8.31 8.36
N ALA A 195 13.34 -8.29 9.55
CA ALA A 195 12.25 -7.37 9.89
C ALA A 195 12.71 -5.90 9.93
N GLN A 196 13.89 -5.61 10.47
CA GLN A 196 14.50 -4.27 10.44
C GLN A 196 14.78 -3.81 9.01
N THR A 197 15.32 -4.69 8.18
CA THR A 197 15.57 -4.42 6.76
C THR A 197 14.28 -4.07 6.03
N GLN A 198 13.21 -4.83 6.25
CA GLN A 198 11.90 -4.57 5.65
C GLN A 198 11.34 -3.19 6.06
N LEU A 199 11.40 -2.85 7.35
CA LEU A 199 10.98 -1.53 7.83
C LEU A 199 11.82 -0.39 7.21
N ASN A 200 13.13 -0.55 7.12
CA ASN A 200 14.01 0.43 6.51
C ASN A 200 13.67 0.65 5.02
N ILE A 201 13.39 -0.43 4.27
CA ILE A 201 12.95 -0.35 2.87
C ILE A 201 11.63 0.42 2.76
N LEU A 202 10.66 0.14 3.64
CA LEU A 202 9.37 0.85 3.64
C LEU A 202 9.51 2.35 3.91
N MET A 203 10.48 2.74 4.74
CA MET A 203 10.81 4.14 5.07
C MET A 203 11.84 4.77 4.12
N ASN A 204 12.23 4.08 3.03
CA ASN A 204 13.28 4.55 2.11
C ASN A 204 14.61 4.88 2.82
N ARG A 205 15.00 4.06 3.80
CA ARG A 205 16.26 4.19 4.56
C ARG A 205 17.26 3.13 4.09
N PRO A 206 18.57 3.32 4.32
CA PRO A 206 19.54 2.26 4.09
C PRO A 206 19.14 0.96 4.81
N ALA A 207 19.19 -0.18 4.13
CA ALA A 207 18.74 -1.47 4.65
C ALA A 207 19.38 -1.85 6.00
N SER A 208 20.63 -1.44 6.22
CA SER A 208 21.42 -1.67 7.44
C SER A 208 21.23 -0.62 8.54
N ALA A 209 20.36 0.38 8.36
CA ALA A 209 20.13 1.41 9.36
C ALA A 209 19.57 0.79 10.64
N ARG A 210 20.13 1.17 11.78
CA ARG A 210 19.65 0.68 13.08
C ARG A 210 18.26 1.25 13.38
N LEU A 211 17.42 0.39 13.91
CA LEU A 211 16.14 0.73 14.50
C LEU A 211 16.19 0.41 15.99
N ASP A 212 15.62 1.27 16.81
CA ASP A 212 15.45 1.00 18.24
C ASP A 212 14.43 -0.13 18.44
N ASN A 213 14.45 -0.72 19.63
CA ASN A 213 13.51 -1.81 19.93
C ASN A 213 12.06 -1.29 19.87
N PRO A 214 11.17 -1.98 19.13
CA PRO A 214 9.76 -1.61 19.12
C PRO A 214 9.13 -1.84 20.50
N PRO A 215 8.02 -1.17 20.83
CA PRO A 215 7.24 -1.51 22.00
C PRO A 215 6.74 -2.96 21.90
N GLY A 216 6.65 -3.66 23.02
CA GLY A 216 6.14 -5.02 23.12
C GLY A 216 4.76 -5.17 22.51
N LEU A 217 4.39 -6.40 22.16
CA LEU A 217 3.09 -6.72 21.59
C LEU A 217 2.01 -6.64 22.68
N VAL A 218 0.90 -6.01 22.34
CA VAL A 218 -0.27 -5.89 23.22
C VAL A 218 -1.47 -6.48 22.50
N PHE A 219 -2.15 -7.43 23.15
CA PHE A 219 -3.37 -8.01 22.61
C PHE A 219 -4.48 -6.97 22.51
N THR A 220 -5.01 -6.76 21.34
CA THR A 220 -6.04 -5.77 21.02
C THR A 220 -7.34 -6.45 20.63
N PRO A 221 -8.35 -6.54 21.53
CA PRO A 221 -9.63 -7.16 21.18
C PRO A 221 -10.40 -6.31 20.17
N ILE A 222 -11.08 -6.97 19.22
CA ILE A 222 -12.02 -6.30 18.31
C ILE A 222 -13.42 -6.37 18.88
N SER A 223 -14.07 -5.20 19.01
CA SER A 223 -15.43 -5.06 19.56
C SER A 223 -16.52 -4.88 18.49
N TRP A 224 -16.17 -4.70 17.23
CA TRP A 224 -17.15 -4.45 16.17
C TRP A 224 -17.76 -5.76 15.66
N SER A 225 -19.09 -5.73 15.42
CA SER A 225 -19.77 -6.85 14.78
C SER A 225 -19.42 -6.95 13.29
N GLN A 226 -19.61 -8.15 12.70
CA GLN A 226 -19.36 -8.39 11.28
C GLN A 226 -20.12 -7.39 10.40
N GLU A 227 -21.40 -7.11 10.69
CA GLU A 227 -22.25 -6.20 9.92
C GLU A 227 -21.71 -4.77 9.94
N LYS A 228 -21.20 -4.32 11.10
CA LYS A 228 -20.59 -2.99 11.24
C LYS A 228 -19.30 -2.88 10.45
N LEU A 229 -18.47 -3.93 10.46
CA LEU A 229 -17.23 -4.00 9.67
C LEU A 229 -17.52 -4.01 8.17
N GLU A 230 -18.49 -4.79 7.71
CA GLU A 230 -18.91 -4.84 6.32
C GLU A 230 -19.46 -3.49 5.84
N ALA A 231 -20.36 -2.87 6.61
CA ALA A 231 -20.90 -1.55 6.29
C ALA A 231 -19.78 -0.48 6.21
N PHE A 232 -18.84 -0.52 7.14
CA PHE A 232 -17.70 0.39 7.14
C PHE A 232 -16.78 0.14 5.92
N ALA A 233 -16.50 -1.11 5.59
CA ALA A 233 -15.69 -1.48 4.42
C ALA A 233 -16.34 -1.00 3.12
N LEU A 234 -17.65 -1.22 2.95
CA LEU A 234 -18.38 -0.76 1.75
C LEU A 234 -18.38 0.77 1.58
N ALA A 235 -18.29 1.51 2.69
CA ALA A 235 -18.25 2.97 2.65
C ALA A 235 -16.83 3.56 2.45
N ASN A 236 -15.77 2.86 2.90
CA ASN A 236 -14.44 3.45 3.04
C ASN A 236 -13.35 2.76 2.20
N ARG A 237 -13.58 1.51 1.78
CA ARG A 237 -12.59 0.74 1.03
C ARG A 237 -12.32 1.35 -0.34
N PRO A 238 -11.04 1.66 -0.68
CA PRO A 238 -10.71 2.32 -1.95
C PRO A 238 -11.16 1.56 -3.20
N GLU A 239 -11.14 0.22 -3.17
CA GLU A 239 -11.55 -0.59 -4.32
C GLU A 239 -13.05 -0.47 -4.61
N VAL A 240 -13.89 -0.34 -3.57
CA VAL A 240 -15.34 -0.11 -3.73
C VAL A 240 -15.59 1.28 -4.30
N ILE A 241 -14.93 2.30 -3.75
CA ILE A 241 -15.05 3.69 -4.22
C ILE A 241 -14.52 3.81 -5.64
N LYS A 242 -13.40 3.15 -5.96
CA LYS A 242 -12.83 3.06 -7.30
C LYS A 242 -13.85 2.53 -8.31
N ALA A 243 -14.51 1.41 -8.00
CA ALA A 243 -15.52 0.82 -8.86
C ALA A 243 -16.74 1.77 -9.05
N GLN A 244 -17.15 2.52 -8.02
CA GLN A 244 -18.16 3.58 -8.16
C GLN A 244 -17.71 4.69 -9.11
N ARG A 245 -16.44 5.15 -9.01
CA ARG A 245 -15.89 6.17 -9.92
C ARG A 245 -15.80 5.67 -11.35
N GLN A 246 -15.53 4.38 -11.55
CA GLN A 246 -15.55 3.77 -12.88
C GLN A 246 -16.98 3.82 -13.51
N ILE A 247 -18.04 3.55 -12.74
CA ILE A 247 -19.42 3.72 -13.21
C ILE A 247 -19.69 5.18 -13.61
N GLU A 248 -19.24 6.17 -12.83
CA GLU A 248 -19.37 7.58 -13.18
C GLU A 248 -18.62 7.91 -14.48
N GLY A 249 -17.44 7.36 -14.67
CA GLY A 249 -16.63 7.48 -15.89
C GLY A 249 -17.34 6.91 -17.11
N GLU A 250 -17.87 5.69 -17.02
CA GLU A 250 -18.62 5.07 -18.13
C GLU A 250 -19.92 5.80 -18.46
N LYS A 251 -20.63 6.35 -17.46
CA LYS A 251 -21.77 7.25 -17.70
C LYS A 251 -21.34 8.50 -18.47
N ALA A 252 -20.19 9.08 -18.17
CA ALA A 252 -19.66 10.22 -18.90
C ALA A 252 -19.25 9.85 -20.34
N ARG A 253 -18.65 8.67 -20.54
CA ARG A 253 -18.32 8.11 -21.87
C ARG A 253 -19.58 7.88 -22.71
N LEU A 254 -20.64 7.34 -22.10
CA LEU A 254 -21.91 7.16 -22.78
C LEU A 254 -22.53 8.52 -23.20
N GLN A 255 -22.41 9.54 -22.34
CA GLN A 255 -22.85 10.91 -22.72
C GLN A 255 -22.01 11.44 -23.88
N LEU A 256 -20.69 11.22 -23.88
CA LEU A 256 -19.83 11.62 -24.98
C LEU A 256 -20.22 10.92 -26.29
N ALA A 257 -20.42 9.59 -26.26
CA ALA A 257 -20.83 8.83 -27.43
C ALA A 257 -22.17 9.34 -28.02
N ARG A 258 -23.14 9.68 -27.16
CA ARG A 258 -24.41 10.30 -27.61
C ARG A 258 -24.21 11.69 -28.21
N ARG A 259 -23.26 12.51 -27.65
CA ARG A 259 -22.97 13.86 -28.15
C ARG A 259 -22.19 13.84 -29.46
N GLN A 260 -21.55 12.74 -29.83
CA GLN A 260 -20.91 12.59 -31.15
C GLN A 260 -21.86 12.64 -32.31
N TRP A 261 -23.20 12.44 -32.08
CA TRP A 261 -24.23 12.62 -33.09
C TRP A 261 -24.47 14.08 -33.46
N PHE A 262 -24.03 15.04 -32.66
CA PHE A 262 -24.21 16.46 -32.91
C PHE A 262 -22.95 17.02 -33.58
N PRO A 263 -23.08 17.64 -34.77
CA PRO A 263 -21.93 18.27 -35.42
C PRO A 263 -21.50 19.51 -34.66
N ASP A 264 -20.19 19.71 -34.56
CA ASP A 264 -19.63 20.98 -34.10
C ASP A 264 -19.31 21.88 -35.31
N PRO A 265 -19.67 23.17 -35.25
CA PRO A 265 -19.32 24.10 -36.31
C PRO A 265 -17.82 24.40 -36.32
N ARG A 266 -17.27 24.48 -37.54
CA ARG A 266 -15.92 24.97 -37.78
C ARG A 266 -16.00 26.28 -38.53
N PHE A 267 -15.53 27.34 -37.93
CA PHE A 267 -15.38 28.61 -38.60
C PHE A 267 -14.08 28.64 -39.38
N ARG A 268 -14.15 29.15 -40.60
CA ARG A 268 -13.00 29.35 -41.47
C ARG A 268 -13.01 30.76 -42.04
N VAL A 269 -11.84 31.40 -42.05
CA VAL A 269 -11.58 32.65 -42.71
C VAL A 269 -10.44 32.41 -43.67
N GLU A 270 -10.63 32.80 -44.91
CA GLU A 270 -9.63 32.73 -45.99
C GLU A 270 -9.36 34.12 -46.54
N ALA A 271 -8.11 34.36 -46.91
CA ALA A 271 -7.66 35.60 -47.53
C ALA A 271 -6.84 35.26 -48.75
N ARG A 272 -7.29 35.69 -49.93
CA ARG A 272 -6.62 35.41 -51.20
C ARG A 272 -5.75 36.61 -51.61
N GLU A 273 -4.47 36.30 -51.81
CA GLU A 273 -3.46 37.23 -52.34
C GLU A 273 -3.24 36.94 -53.82
N PHE A 274 -3.61 37.91 -54.65
CA PHE A 274 -3.42 37.79 -56.10
C PHE A 274 -1.98 38.10 -56.47
N ARG A 275 -1.35 37.26 -57.27
CA ARG A 275 0.04 37.46 -57.75
C ARG A 275 0.25 38.75 -58.53
N GLU A 276 -0.73 39.15 -59.32
CA GLU A 276 -0.60 40.34 -60.16
C GLU A 276 -0.47 41.66 -59.35
N SER A 277 -1.12 41.71 -58.19
CA SER A 277 -1.15 42.89 -57.34
C SER A 277 -0.26 42.79 -56.12
N GLY A 278 0.10 41.57 -55.68
CA GLY A 278 0.81 41.30 -54.43
C GLY A 278 -0.02 41.78 -53.21
N ARG A 279 -1.34 41.87 -53.33
CA ARG A 279 -2.25 42.33 -52.29
C ARG A 279 -3.38 41.34 -52.06
N ILE A 280 -3.82 41.26 -50.83
CA ILE A 280 -5.05 40.56 -50.47
C ILE A 280 -6.22 41.39 -50.99
N GLN A 281 -7.05 40.77 -51.84
CA GLN A 281 -8.20 41.46 -52.45
C GLN A 281 -9.53 40.76 -52.15
N GLU A 282 -9.50 39.47 -51.75
CA GLU A 282 -10.70 38.70 -51.42
C GLU A 282 -10.59 38.09 -50.03
N TYR A 283 -11.69 38.10 -49.33
CA TYR A 283 -11.87 37.43 -48.03
C TYR A 283 -13.09 36.53 -48.06
N ASP A 284 -12.89 35.25 -47.79
CA ASP A 284 -13.96 34.31 -47.67
C ASP A 284 -14.15 33.92 -46.22
N THR A 285 -15.38 33.83 -45.78
CA THR A 285 -15.75 33.32 -44.44
C THR A 285 -16.75 32.21 -44.60
N GLY A 286 -16.49 31.10 -43.91
CA GLY A 286 -17.35 29.92 -44.00
C GLY A 286 -17.60 29.24 -42.66
N VAL A 287 -18.73 28.56 -42.58
CA VAL A 287 -19.05 27.69 -41.46
C VAL A 287 -19.24 26.28 -42.01
N PHE A 288 -18.48 25.35 -41.49
CA PHE A 288 -18.45 23.96 -41.92
C PHE A 288 -18.97 23.07 -40.82
N PHE A 289 -19.65 21.98 -41.17
CA PHE A 289 -20.14 20.98 -40.26
C PHE A 289 -19.71 19.59 -40.71
N GLU A 290 -19.15 18.81 -39.80
CA GLU A 290 -18.95 17.39 -40.01
C GLU A 290 -20.26 16.67 -39.72
N VAL A 291 -20.90 16.11 -40.77
CA VAL A 291 -22.25 15.52 -40.67
C VAL A 291 -22.11 14.04 -40.28
N PRO A 292 -22.50 13.63 -39.05
CA PRO A 292 -22.32 12.26 -38.59
C PRO A 292 -23.34 11.28 -39.19
N TRP A 293 -24.44 11.78 -39.70
CA TRP A 293 -25.58 10.97 -40.15
C TRP A 293 -25.27 10.10 -41.38
N GLY A 294 -24.29 10.45 -42.18
CA GLY A 294 -23.77 9.63 -43.27
C GLY A 294 -23.11 8.32 -42.81
N ASN A 295 -22.71 8.23 -41.53
CA ASN A 295 -22.06 7.07 -40.98
C ASN A 295 -22.79 6.51 -39.75
N PHE A 296 -24.09 6.30 -39.92
CA PHE A 296 -25.02 5.87 -38.87
C PHE A 296 -24.50 4.66 -38.06
N ARG A 297 -23.98 3.64 -38.75
CA ARG A 297 -23.48 2.41 -38.09
C ARG A 297 -22.31 2.67 -37.10
N LYS A 298 -21.40 3.58 -37.44
CA LYS A 298 -20.28 3.96 -36.60
C LYS A 298 -20.77 4.52 -35.25
N TYR A 299 -21.65 5.50 -35.31
CA TYR A 299 -22.13 6.22 -34.10
C TYR A 299 -23.10 5.38 -33.28
N SER A 300 -23.97 4.59 -33.91
CA SER A 300 -24.83 3.67 -33.17
C SER A 300 -24.07 2.55 -32.49
N ALA A 301 -23.03 2.01 -33.13
CA ALA A 301 -22.13 1.02 -32.54
C ALA A 301 -21.35 1.61 -31.34
N GLY A 302 -20.86 2.85 -31.45
CA GLY A 302 -20.19 3.51 -30.34
C GLY A 302 -21.09 3.74 -29.12
N VAL A 303 -22.37 4.07 -29.33
CA VAL A 303 -23.33 4.15 -28.21
C VAL A 303 -23.63 2.77 -27.63
N ALA A 304 -23.75 1.72 -28.47
CA ALA A 304 -23.96 0.36 -28.01
C ALA A 304 -22.77 -0.18 -27.20
N GLU A 305 -21.56 0.08 -27.68
CA GLU A 305 -20.31 -0.25 -26.98
C GLU A 305 -20.27 0.35 -25.58
N THR A 306 -20.48 1.67 -25.45
CA THR A 306 -20.44 2.33 -24.15
C THR A 306 -21.59 1.93 -23.22
N LYS A 307 -22.74 1.51 -23.75
CA LYS A 307 -23.81 0.91 -22.94
C LYS A 307 -23.36 -0.43 -22.34
N LYS A 308 -22.73 -1.28 -23.14
CA LYS A 308 -22.18 -2.56 -22.67
C LYS A 308 -21.02 -2.36 -21.70
N GLY A 309 -20.17 -1.36 -21.93
CA GLY A 309 -19.15 -0.94 -20.97
C GLY A 309 -19.75 -0.54 -19.61
N LEU A 310 -20.84 0.23 -19.62
CA LEU A 310 -21.56 0.60 -18.39
C LEU A 310 -22.16 -0.61 -17.66
N GLU A 311 -22.77 -1.55 -18.36
CA GLU A 311 -23.28 -2.80 -17.79
C GLU A 311 -22.11 -3.59 -17.14
N ALA A 312 -20.98 -3.75 -17.84
CA ALA A 312 -19.82 -4.47 -17.34
C ALA A 312 -19.26 -3.88 -16.04
N VAL A 313 -19.06 -2.55 -15.94
CA VAL A 313 -18.56 -1.94 -14.71
C VAL A 313 -19.59 -1.94 -13.57
N GLN A 314 -20.88 -2.05 -13.86
CA GLN A 314 -21.91 -2.27 -12.83
C GLN A 314 -21.81 -3.68 -12.24
N ASP A 315 -21.65 -4.69 -13.09
CA ASP A 315 -21.46 -6.07 -12.67
C ASP A 315 -20.15 -6.22 -11.88
N GLU A 316 -19.07 -5.56 -12.31
CA GLU A 316 -17.79 -5.50 -11.58
C GLU A 316 -17.96 -4.87 -10.20
N TYR A 317 -18.72 -3.78 -10.08
CA TYR A 317 -19.02 -3.15 -8.79
C TYR A 317 -19.75 -4.10 -7.84
N ASP A 318 -20.77 -4.82 -8.34
CA ASP A 318 -21.51 -5.78 -7.54
C ASP A 318 -20.63 -7.00 -7.13
N ALA A 319 -19.73 -7.43 -8.01
CA ALA A 319 -18.73 -8.45 -7.69
C ALA A 319 -17.80 -7.98 -6.55
N VAL A 320 -17.25 -6.77 -6.65
CA VAL A 320 -16.39 -6.19 -5.59
C VAL A 320 -17.14 -6.07 -4.26
N ARG A 321 -18.40 -5.67 -4.26
CA ARG A 321 -19.21 -5.61 -3.03
C ARG A 321 -19.38 -6.98 -2.37
N THR A 322 -19.63 -8.00 -3.17
CA THR A 322 -19.78 -9.38 -2.68
C THR A 322 -18.45 -9.91 -2.12
N GLU A 323 -17.34 -9.63 -2.81
CA GLU A 323 -16.01 -10.01 -2.39
C GLU A 323 -15.64 -9.40 -1.02
N VAL A 324 -15.99 -8.12 -0.81
CA VAL A 324 -15.72 -7.42 0.46
C VAL A 324 -16.38 -8.13 1.64
N GLY A 325 -17.63 -8.55 1.52
CA GLY A 325 -18.32 -9.32 2.56
C GLY A 325 -17.58 -10.62 2.90
N GLY A 326 -17.11 -11.34 1.86
CA GLY A 326 -16.31 -12.55 2.02
C GLY A 326 -14.97 -12.30 2.73
N LEU A 327 -14.24 -11.26 2.30
CA LEU A 327 -12.94 -10.88 2.89
C LEU A 327 -13.06 -10.48 4.36
N VAL A 328 -14.06 -9.66 4.70
CA VAL A 328 -14.31 -9.24 6.10
C VAL A 328 -14.61 -10.45 6.97
N ARG A 329 -15.48 -11.36 6.52
CA ARG A 329 -15.85 -12.57 7.26
C ARG A 329 -14.66 -13.50 7.47
N ASP A 330 -13.88 -13.77 6.42
CA ASP A 330 -12.71 -14.64 6.51
C ASP A 330 -11.65 -14.05 7.46
N GLN A 331 -11.39 -12.75 7.34
CA GLN A 331 -10.42 -12.09 8.21
C GLN A 331 -10.87 -12.03 9.67
N LEU A 332 -12.16 -11.76 9.92
CA LEU A 332 -12.71 -11.79 11.28
C LEU A 332 -12.56 -13.18 11.90
N LYS A 333 -12.79 -14.24 11.11
CA LYS A 333 -12.62 -15.62 11.59
C LYS A 333 -11.17 -15.96 11.93
N ARG A 334 -10.21 -15.45 11.16
CA ARG A 334 -8.77 -15.60 11.48
C ARG A 334 -8.43 -14.89 12.79
N ILE A 335 -8.94 -13.68 13.01
CA ILE A 335 -8.72 -12.93 14.24
C ILE A 335 -9.33 -13.66 15.44
N GLU A 336 -10.57 -14.12 15.34
CA GLU A 336 -11.23 -14.90 16.40
C GLU A 336 -10.40 -16.14 16.75
N THR A 337 -9.99 -16.91 15.74
CA THR A 337 -9.19 -18.14 15.95
C THR A 337 -7.85 -17.83 16.63
N ALA A 338 -7.14 -16.79 16.18
CA ALA A 338 -5.87 -16.37 16.80
C ALA A 338 -6.08 -15.88 18.24
N ALA A 339 -7.15 -15.12 18.50
CA ALA A 339 -7.52 -14.63 19.83
C ALA A 339 -7.87 -15.75 20.80
N ASP A 340 -8.67 -16.73 20.35
CA ASP A 340 -9.08 -17.87 21.18
C ASP A 340 -7.89 -18.77 21.51
N ASN A 341 -7.03 -19.03 20.54
CA ASN A 341 -5.79 -19.76 20.76
C ASN A 341 -4.86 -19.02 21.73
N TYR A 342 -4.66 -17.70 21.53
CA TYR A 342 -3.87 -16.90 22.47
C TYR A 342 -4.41 -16.99 23.91
N ARG A 343 -5.73 -16.86 24.10
CA ARG A 343 -6.36 -17.00 25.40
C ARG A 343 -6.18 -18.39 25.99
N LEU A 344 -6.37 -19.43 25.21
CA LEU A 344 -6.18 -20.83 25.64
C LEU A 344 -4.75 -21.09 26.13
N PHE A 345 -3.76 -20.62 25.35
CA PHE A 345 -2.36 -20.77 25.72
C PHE A 345 -2.01 -19.94 26.95
N SER A 346 -2.43 -18.65 27.00
CA SER A 346 -2.09 -17.76 28.10
C SER A 346 -2.76 -18.12 29.42
N GLN A 347 -4.00 -18.62 29.39
CA GLN A 347 -4.79 -18.88 30.58
C GLN A 347 -4.69 -20.33 31.10
N SER A 348 -4.34 -21.28 30.22
CA SER A 348 -4.38 -22.71 30.58
C SER A 348 -3.07 -23.42 30.26
N ILE A 349 -2.63 -23.48 29.01
CA ILE A 349 -1.55 -24.37 28.57
C ILE A 349 -0.20 -23.93 29.18
N VAL A 350 0.16 -22.67 29.07
CA VAL A 350 1.44 -22.14 29.59
C VAL A 350 1.52 -22.26 31.13
N PRO A 351 0.51 -21.88 31.92
CA PRO A 351 0.52 -22.10 33.37
C PRO A 351 0.68 -23.59 33.77
N LEU A 352 -0.05 -24.48 33.10
CA LEU A 352 0.06 -25.92 33.36
C LEU A 352 1.44 -26.48 32.98
N ALA A 353 1.98 -26.07 31.83
CA ALA A 353 3.32 -26.51 31.42
C ALA A 353 4.41 -26.05 32.40
N ARG A 354 4.31 -24.79 32.91
CA ARG A 354 5.21 -24.29 33.96
C ARG A 354 5.12 -25.06 35.25
N GLN A 355 3.90 -25.38 35.72
CA GLN A 355 3.69 -26.20 36.90
C GLN A 355 4.28 -27.61 36.71
N THR A 356 4.13 -28.19 35.52
CA THR A 356 4.69 -29.51 35.20
C THR A 356 6.20 -29.49 35.28
N VAL A 357 6.87 -28.47 34.74
CA VAL A 357 8.33 -28.33 34.81
C VAL A 357 8.79 -28.20 36.27
N GLU A 358 8.15 -27.36 37.08
CA GLU A 358 8.51 -27.18 38.49
C GLU A 358 8.36 -28.50 39.31
N ALA A 359 7.24 -29.19 39.12
CA ALA A 359 6.98 -30.48 39.76
C ALA A 359 8.03 -31.56 39.33
N THR A 360 8.31 -31.65 38.03
CA THR A 360 9.27 -32.62 37.50
C THR A 360 10.70 -32.27 37.90
N ARG A 361 11.05 -30.98 37.98
CA ARG A 361 12.34 -30.51 38.46
C ARG A 361 12.57 -30.91 39.93
N SER A 362 11.60 -30.64 40.79
CA SER A 362 11.66 -31.01 42.20
C SER A 362 11.80 -32.53 42.39
N SER A 363 11.09 -33.31 41.59
CA SER A 363 11.18 -34.78 41.59
C SER A 363 12.54 -35.28 41.06
N TYR A 364 13.13 -34.60 40.07
CA TYR A 364 14.48 -34.90 39.58
C TYR A 364 15.57 -34.56 40.61
N GLU A 365 15.44 -33.47 41.31
CA GLU A 365 16.35 -33.08 42.37
C GLU A 365 16.35 -34.09 43.53
N SER A 366 15.18 -34.70 43.85
CA SER A 366 15.01 -35.75 44.84
C SER A 366 15.21 -37.18 44.31
N ASP A 367 15.74 -37.37 43.11
CA ASP A 367 16.02 -38.62 42.43
C ASP A 367 14.79 -39.53 42.16
N GLN A 368 13.57 -38.95 42.17
CA GLN A 368 12.31 -39.67 41.95
C GLN A 368 11.91 -39.81 40.47
N THR A 369 12.50 -39.00 39.59
CA THR A 369 12.21 -39.01 38.14
C THR A 369 13.47 -39.01 37.30
N SER A 370 13.34 -39.35 36.03
CA SER A 370 14.47 -39.36 35.09
C SER A 370 14.76 -37.95 34.52
N PHE A 371 16.02 -37.73 34.09
CA PHE A 371 16.40 -36.53 33.37
C PHE A 371 15.59 -36.36 32.07
N LEU A 372 15.29 -37.42 31.38
CA LEU A 372 14.52 -37.43 30.15
C LEU A 372 13.10 -36.88 30.37
N GLU A 373 12.44 -37.22 31.48
CA GLU A 373 11.11 -36.67 31.82
C GLU A 373 11.18 -35.18 32.09
N LEU A 374 12.19 -34.71 32.82
CA LEU A 374 12.42 -33.28 33.04
C LEU A 374 12.65 -32.53 31.71
N MET A 375 13.47 -33.08 30.82
CA MET A 375 13.73 -32.49 29.50
C MET A 375 12.47 -32.48 28.61
N THR A 376 11.62 -33.52 28.72
CA THR A 376 10.36 -33.56 27.99
C THR A 376 9.37 -32.48 28.49
N ALA A 377 9.18 -32.39 29.82
CA ALA A 377 8.36 -31.33 30.42
C ALA A 377 8.82 -29.92 30.00
N ARG A 378 10.12 -29.73 29.99
CA ARG A 378 10.73 -28.47 29.60
C ARG A 378 10.51 -28.11 28.11
N ARG A 379 10.63 -29.08 27.20
CA ARG A 379 10.31 -28.89 25.77
C ARG A 379 8.86 -28.48 25.59
N ILE A 380 7.94 -29.17 26.29
CA ILE A 380 6.50 -28.82 26.26
C ILE A 380 6.28 -27.37 26.72
N GLN A 381 6.95 -26.91 27.78
CA GLN A 381 6.85 -25.51 28.23
C GLN A 381 7.42 -24.53 27.19
N GLN A 382 8.57 -24.81 26.61
CA GLN A 382 9.20 -23.99 25.59
C GLN A 382 8.29 -23.87 24.35
N ASP A 383 7.70 -24.98 23.90
CA ASP A 383 6.77 -25.00 22.77
C ASP A 383 5.50 -24.21 23.10
N ALA A 384 5.00 -24.31 24.35
CA ALA A 384 3.82 -23.56 24.79
C ALA A 384 4.08 -22.04 24.84
N ASP A 385 5.21 -21.60 25.42
CA ASP A 385 5.59 -20.19 25.47
C ASP A 385 5.77 -19.62 24.06
N SER A 386 6.43 -20.35 23.15
CA SER A 386 6.62 -19.95 21.74
C SER A 386 5.30 -19.91 20.95
N ALA A 387 4.40 -20.88 21.18
CA ALA A 387 3.09 -20.92 20.53
C ALA A 387 2.18 -19.78 21.01
N GLN A 388 2.19 -19.45 22.32
CA GLN A 388 1.46 -18.30 22.86
C GLN A 388 1.86 -17.00 22.16
N LEU A 389 3.18 -16.75 22.05
CA LEU A 389 3.70 -15.57 21.39
C LEU A 389 3.35 -15.55 19.90
N LYS A 390 3.45 -16.69 19.23
CA LYS A 390 3.04 -16.83 17.82
C LYS A 390 1.59 -16.43 17.61
N HIS A 391 0.67 -16.93 18.44
CA HIS A 391 -0.75 -16.59 18.33
C HIS A 391 -1.02 -15.10 18.58
N LEU A 392 -0.23 -14.45 19.45
CA LEU A 392 -0.30 -12.99 19.65
C LEU A 392 0.17 -12.24 18.40
N ILE A 393 1.28 -12.65 17.78
CA ILE A 393 1.78 -12.08 16.54
C ILE A 393 0.76 -12.24 15.40
N ASP A 394 0.24 -13.46 15.23
CA ASP A 394 -0.75 -13.79 14.20
C ASP A 394 -2.03 -12.94 14.38
N HIS A 395 -2.47 -12.74 15.63
CA HIS A 395 -3.60 -11.85 15.94
C HIS A 395 -3.33 -10.41 15.52
N GLU A 396 -2.19 -9.82 15.91
CA GLU A 396 -1.85 -8.44 15.57
C GLU A 396 -1.68 -8.22 14.06
N ILE A 397 -1.12 -9.21 13.35
CA ILE A 397 -1.03 -9.19 11.88
C ILE A 397 -2.44 -9.25 11.28
N ALA A 398 -3.29 -10.16 11.77
CA ALA A 398 -4.64 -10.29 11.26
C ALA A 398 -5.49 -9.02 11.50
N VAL A 399 -5.29 -8.33 12.62
CA VAL A 399 -5.92 -7.02 12.89
C VAL A 399 -5.42 -5.96 11.91
N ALA A 400 -4.12 -5.92 11.60
CA ALA A 400 -3.57 -4.98 10.62
C ALA A 400 -4.11 -5.23 9.20
N GLU A 401 -4.31 -6.50 8.83
CA GLU A 401 -4.93 -6.90 7.57
C GLU A 401 -6.41 -6.50 7.52
N LEU A 402 -7.15 -6.66 8.62
CA LEU A 402 -8.56 -6.23 8.70
C LEU A 402 -8.68 -4.73 8.51
N ASP A 403 -7.83 -3.92 9.17
CA ASP A 403 -7.83 -2.46 9.01
C ASP A 403 -7.62 -2.05 7.54
N ALA A 404 -6.72 -2.73 6.81
CA ALA A 404 -6.53 -2.50 5.39
C ALA A 404 -7.76 -2.93 4.55
N ILE A 405 -8.38 -4.08 4.87
CA ILE A 405 -9.58 -4.59 4.18
C ILE A 405 -10.74 -3.63 4.33
N ILE A 406 -10.97 -3.07 5.52
CA ILE A 406 -12.06 -2.14 5.75
C ILE A 406 -11.76 -0.69 5.33
N GLY A 407 -10.56 -0.40 4.86
CA GLY A 407 -10.16 0.95 4.42
C GLY A 407 -9.79 1.89 5.58
N ARG A 408 -9.38 1.36 6.72
CA ARG A 408 -9.04 2.12 7.91
C ARG A 408 -7.54 2.34 8.04
N ARG A 409 -7.10 3.59 8.21
CA ARG A 409 -5.68 3.95 8.41
C ARG A 409 -5.24 3.88 9.86
N ALA A 410 -6.15 4.07 10.82
CA ALA A 410 -5.87 4.12 12.25
C ALA A 410 -6.22 2.79 12.94
N PRO A 411 -5.41 2.30 13.91
CA PRO A 411 -5.71 1.08 14.66
C PRO A 411 -6.96 1.23 15.55
N PHE A 412 -7.64 0.11 15.87
CA PHE A 412 -8.88 0.05 16.65
C PHE A 412 -8.82 0.71 18.06
N ASN A 413 -7.62 0.86 18.64
CA ASN A 413 -7.44 1.33 20.03
C ASN A 413 -6.95 2.77 20.15
N GLN A 414 -7.42 3.72 19.34
CA GLN A 414 -7.17 5.12 19.64
C GLN A 414 -8.29 5.66 20.54
N PRO A 415 -8.00 6.09 21.78
CA PRO A 415 -8.99 6.74 22.62
C PRO A 415 -9.44 8.04 21.94
N GLY A 416 -10.71 8.12 21.54
CA GLY A 416 -11.31 9.32 20.94
C GLY A 416 -12.17 9.13 19.70
N GLU A 417 -12.25 7.93 19.10
CA GLU A 417 -13.05 7.70 17.87
C GLU A 417 -14.41 7.00 18.11
N GLU A 418 -14.91 6.96 19.33
CA GLU A 418 -16.32 6.67 19.62
C GLU A 418 -17.15 7.95 19.56
N LYS A 419 -17.37 8.50 18.36
CA LYS A 419 -18.47 9.45 18.13
C LYS A 419 -18.98 9.32 16.70
#